data_4e6bb490550f471676dfcaaf5675500a
#
_entry.id   4e6bb490550f471676dfcaaf5675500a
#
_cell.length_a   1.000
_cell.length_b   1.000
_cell.length_c   1.000
_cell.angle_alpha   90.00
_cell.angle_beta   90.00
_cell.angle_gamma   90.00
#
_symmetry.space_group_name_H-M   'P 1'
#
loop_
_entity.id
_entity.type
_entity.pdbx_description
1 polymer ?
#
loop_
_entity_poly.entity_id
_entity_poly.type
_entity_poly.pdbx_seq_one_letter_code
_entity_poly.pdbx_strand_id
1 'polypeptide(L)'
;MTTMLPVIALLLGAQDDWTPRSPRDEIRPAFSREKASLVITHDAREGLDGWYERSFPVTGGGWYAFRALRKTEGVAFPRRSAMARIVWLGADGRIPRVDPEDAGKDGRPVPTAEPEHPRDGAVDAQGWTSVAGVFHAPPKAVKAVVELHLQWAPNGRAEWREPVFEEGARPPVRTARLAAVHYIPKGKSPKENREEFAPLLAEAAKRRADLVVLGETVPSARVAKPPHEVAEPIPGPTTEYFGELAKTHGLHVVLSLYERDAHLVYNAAVLLGPDGRLLGKYRKVCLPHGEVEKGIAPGKDFPVFDTAFGKVGLMVCYDGFFPEVARELANRGAEVIAWPVWGCDPLLAQARAAENRVHLVSSTFMDAKADWMVSAVFNPAGRPIASADAWGTVAVAEVDLNRPFVGPYNLGDFGAMVPRHRPPGR
;
A
#
# COMPACT_ATOMS: atom_id res chain seq x y z
N MET A 1 54.78 -3.94 -8.97
CA MET A 1 54.59 -2.86 -7.96
C MET A 1 53.67 -1.83 -8.58
N THR A 2 52.40 -1.96 -8.38
CA THR A 2 51.40 -1.04 -8.92
C THR A 2 50.74 -0.36 -7.70
N THR A 3 51.08 0.87 -7.51
CA THR A 3 50.66 1.74 -6.41
C THR A 3 49.16 2.04 -6.52
N MET A 4 48.37 1.53 -5.56
CA MET A 4 47.01 2.01 -5.27
C MET A 4 47.11 3.41 -4.62
N LEU A 5 46.62 4.42 -5.32
CA LEU A 5 46.37 5.75 -4.75
C LEU A 5 45.03 5.70 -3.93
N PRO A 6 44.98 6.33 -2.75
CA PRO A 6 43.76 6.32 -1.94
C PRO A 6 42.73 7.33 -2.46
N VAL A 7 41.54 6.85 -2.75
CA VAL A 7 40.33 7.66 -2.97
C VAL A 7 39.77 8.10 -1.59
N ILE A 8 40.37 9.10 -0.97
CA ILE A 8 39.91 9.69 0.32
C ILE A 8 39.94 11.21 0.28
N ALA A 9 39.49 11.83 -0.77
CA ALA A 9 39.53 13.30 -0.82
C ALA A 9 38.30 13.96 -1.46
N LEU A 10 37.07 13.42 -1.30
CA LEU A 10 35.87 14.10 -1.86
C LEU A 10 34.67 14.16 -0.93
N LEU A 11 34.78 13.92 0.38
CA LEU A 11 33.62 13.92 1.30
C LEU A 11 33.47 15.17 2.16
N LEU A 12 34.37 16.12 2.10
CA LEU A 12 34.33 17.33 2.95
C LEU A 12 33.70 18.59 2.27
N GLY A 13 33.48 18.58 0.95
CA GLY A 13 32.92 19.72 0.22
C GLY A 13 31.40 19.75 0.09
N ALA A 14 30.69 18.66 0.37
CA ALA A 14 29.25 18.52 0.01
C ALA A 14 28.26 19.09 1.04
N GLN A 15 28.72 19.50 2.23
CA GLN A 15 27.84 20.01 3.30
C GLN A 15 27.63 21.53 3.26
N ASP A 16 28.46 22.28 2.60
CA ASP A 16 28.41 23.76 2.63
C ASP A 16 27.29 24.38 1.79
N ASP A 17 26.68 23.64 0.87
CA ASP A 17 25.68 24.15 -0.05
C ASP A 17 24.23 24.09 0.47
N TRP A 18 23.99 23.56 1.66
CA TRP A 18 22.66 23.51 2.25
C TRP A 18 22.29 24.82 2.94
N THR A 19 21.21 25.47 2.46
CA THR A 19 20.75 26.78 2.92
C THR A 19 19.51 26.63 3.79
N PRO A 20 19.46 27.21 5.01
CA PRO A 20 18.27 27.20 5.85
C PRO A 20 17.20 28.15 5.35
N ARG A 21 15.95 27.69 5.27
CA ARG A 21 14.76 28.40 4.80
C ARG A 21 13.61 28.28 5.80
N SER A 22 12.69 29.24 5.71
CA SER A 22 11.39 29.24 6.37
C SER A 22 10.42 30.04 5.52
N PRO A 23 9.10 29.76 5.57
CA PRO A 23 8.10 30.53 4.81
C PRO A 23 8.06 32.01 5.21
N ARG A 24 8.35 32.32 6.48
CA ARG A 24 8.40 33.68 7.05
C ARG A 24 9.17 33.65 8.37
N ASP A 25 9.67 34.80 8.79
CA ASP A 25 10.57 34.87 9.96
C ASP A 25 9.88 34.57 11.29
N GLU A 26 8.57 34.85 11.42
CA GLU A 26 7.82 34.64 12.68
C GLU A 26 7.69 33.16 13.06
N ILE A 27 7.75 32.28 12.07
CA ILE A 27 7.69 30.82 12.29
C ILE A 27 9.02 30.12 12.01
N ARG A 28 10.10 30.90 11.90
CA ARG A 28 11.43 30.36 11.63
C ARG A 28 11.96 29.60 12.83
N PRO A 29 12.38 28.32 12.65
CA PRO A 29 13.06 27.56 13.70
C PRO A 29 14.54 27.94 13.81
N ALA A 30 15.20 27.36 14.81
CA ALA A 30 16.65 27.41 14.92
C ALA A 30 17.30 26.37 13.99
N PHE A 31 18.38 26.79 13.33
CA PHE A 31 19.19 25.97 12.46
C PHE A 31 20.62 25.89 12.97
N SER A 32 21.18 24.70 13.01
CA SER A 32 22.59 24.49 13.35
C SER A 32 23.21 23.35 12.53
N ARG A 33 24.55 23.32 12.54
CA ARG A 33 25.31 22.19 11.98
C ARG A 33 26.10 21.55 13.09
N GLU A 34 25.90 20.26 13.29
CA GLU A 34 26.55 19.51 14.35
C GLU A 34 27.30 18.32 13.76
N LYS A 35 28.64 18.35 13.80
CA LYS A 35 29.49 17.37 13.11
C LYS A 35 29.09 17.26 11.63
N ALA A 36 28.57 16.09 11.22
CA ALA A 36 28.13 15.80 9.87
C ALA A 36 26.60 15.93 9.68
N SER A 37 25.87 16.55 10.65
CA SER A 37 24.42 16.65 10.62
C SER A 37 23.95 18.07 10.35
N LEU A 38 22.89 18.21 9.55
CA LEU A 38 22.05 19.41 9.45
C LEU A 38 20.95 19.28 10.51
N VAL A 39 20.85 20.25 11.39
CA VAL A 39 19.96 20.19 12.56
C VAL A 39 18.94 21.31 12.51
N ILE A 40 17.68 20.97 12.76
CA ILE A 40 16.59 21.94 12.93
C ILE A 40 15.97 21.69 14.30
N THR A 41 15.83 22.77 15.08
CA THR A 41 15.28 22.71 16.44
C THR A 41 14.14 23.71 16.58
N HIS A 42 13.02 23.24 17.12
CA HIS A 42 11.86 24.05 17.47
C HIS A 42 11.91 24.39 18.97
N ASP A 43 11.54 25.61 19.31
CA ASP A 43 11.18 25.98 20.67
C ASP A 43 9.71 25.57 20.97
N ALA A 44 9.15 26.09 22.06
CA ALA A 44 7.79 25.76 22.51
C ALA A 44 6.67 26.36 21.63
N ARG A 45 7.00 27.22 20.66
CA ARG A 45 5.99 27.82 19.76
C ARG A 45 5.38 26.76 18.85
N GLU A 46 4.06 26.82 18.69
CA GLU A 46 3.36 26.07 17.68
C GLU A 46 3.57 26.66 16.28
N GLY A 47 3.39 25.85 15.24
CA GLY A 47 3.39 26.30 13.86
C GLY A 47 4.76 26.62 13.26
N LEU A 48 5.87 26.37 13.97
CA LEU A 48 7.19 26.53 13.39
C LEU A 48 7.35 25.62 12.18
N ASP A 49 7.97 26.17 11.11
CA ASP A 49 8.22 25.47 9.85
C ASP A 49 9.54 25.97 9.24
N GLY A 50 10.42 25.04 8.95
CA GLY A 50 11.66 25.34 8.27
C GLY A 50 12.36 24.12 7.72
N TRP A 51 13.26 24.36 6.78
CA TRP A 51 13.99 23.30 6.09
C TRP A 51 15.38 23.77 5.68
N TYR A 52 16.26 22.81 5.47
CA TYR A 52 17.47 23.02 4.67
C TYR A 52 17.18 22.68 3.22
N GLU A 53 17.58 23.55 2.28
CA GLU A 53 17.43 23.27 0.84
C GLU A 53 18.76 23.22 0.12
N ARG A 54 18.82 22.41 -0.94
CA ARG A 54 19.90 22.39 -1.90
C ARG A 54 19.36 22.12 -3.31
N SER A 55 19.91 22.84 -4.31
CA SER A 55 19.53 22.68 -5.71
C SER A 55 20.52 21.77 -6.45
N PHE A 56 19.98 20.95 -7.35
CA PHE A 56 20.74 20.03 -8.19
C PHE A 56 20.30 20.22 -9.65
N PRO A 57 21.25 20.29 -10.62
CA PRO A 57 20.89 20.24 -12.02
C PRO A 57 20.35 18.86 -12.35
N VAL A 58 19.31 18.81 -13.20
CA VAL A 58 18.71 17.55 -13.67
C VAL A 58 18.41 17.62 -15.16
N THR A 59 18.33 16.43 -15.77
CA THR A 59 17.83 16.24 -17.13
C THR A 59 16.39 15.76 -17.07
N GLY A 60 15.47 16.49 -17.70
CA GLY A 60 14.06 16.09 -17.76
C GLY A 60 13.90 14.72 -18.42
N GLY A 61 12.99 13.90 -17.87
CA GLY A 61 12.80 12.50 -18.25
C GLY A 61 13.85 11.54 -17.67
N GLY A 62 14.84 12.03 -16.91
CA GLY A 62 15.79 11.21 -16.18
C GLY A 62 15.23 10.65 -14.86
N TRP A 63 15.84 9.60 -14.36
CA TRP A 63 15.54 9.04 -13.04
C TRP A 63 16.58 9.48 -12.03
N TYR A 64 16.12 9.84 -10.81
CA TYR A 64 16.97 10.36 -9.74
C TYR A 64 16.68 9.64 -8.44
N ALA A 65 17.75 9.21 -7.76
CA ALA A 65 17.70 8.59 -6.45
C ALA A 65 17.99 9.62 -5.36
N PHE A 66 17.18 9.61 -4.30
CA PHE A 66 17.43 10.34 -3.06
C PHE A 66 17.62 9.34 -1.92
N ARG A 67 18.57 9.64 -1.03
CA ARG A 67 18.73 8.95 0.25
C ARG A 67 19.27 9.90 1.32
N ALA A 68 18.84 9.71 2.55
CA ALA A 68 19.35 10.40 3.74
C ALA A 68 19.10 9.55 4.98
N LEU A 69 19.75 9.89 6.07
CA LEU A 69 19.44 9.40 7.40
C LEU A 69 18.78 10.51 8.21
N ARG A 70 17.70 10.20 8.90
CA ARG A 70 16.97 11.13 9.77
C ARG A 70 16.89 10.58 11.19
N LYS A 71 17.16 11.43 12.17
CA LYS A 71 16.89 11.17 13.59
C LYS A 71 16.03 12.28 14.17
N THR A 72 15.05 11.94 15.01
CA THR A 72 14.14 12.91 15.62
C THR A 72 14.07 12.72 17.13
N GLU A 73 13.94 13.83 17.86
CA GLU A 73 13.71 13.88 19.29
C GLU A 73 12.55 14.84 19.57
N GLY A 74 11.62 14.46 20.45
CA GLY A 74 10.45 15.29 20.79
C GLY A 74 9.47 15.52 19.63
N VAL A 75 9.52 14.72 18.57
CA VAL A 75 8.63 14.82 17.39
C VAL A 75 7.59 13.72 17.44
N ALA A 76 6.36 14.08 17.77
CA ALA A 76 5.27 13.10 17.95
C ALA A 76 4.94 12.29 16.68
N PHE A 77 5.01 12.93 15.50
CA PHE A 77 4.68 12.31 14.21
C PHE A 77 5.79 12.57 13.18
N PRO A 78 6.96 11.88 13.26
CA PRO A 78 8.09 12.13 12.37
C PRO A 78 7.73 12.08 10.88
N ARG A 79 6.88 11.14 10.47
CA ARG A 79 6.41 10.99 9.07
C ARG A 79 5.73 12.25 8.51
N ARG A 80 5.14 13.07 9.37
CA ARG A 80 4.43 14.31 9.02
C ARG A 80 5.28 15.55 9.21
N SER A 81 6.08 15.55 10.28
CA SER A 81 6.76 16.74 10.73
C SER A 81 8.23 16.83 10.29
N ALA A 82 8.91 15.68 10.11
CA ALA A 82 10.30 15.64 9.69
C ALA A 82 10.42 14.86 8.38
N MET A 83 10.21 15.53 7.24
CA MET A 83 10.17 14.89 5.94
C MET A 83 11.19 15.48 4.96
N ALA A 84 11.58 14.69 3.94
CA ALA A 84 12.26 15.21 2.78
C ALA A 84 11.26 15.48 1.64
N ARG A 85 11.51 16.51 0.85
CA ARG A 85 10.78 16.81 -0.38
C ARG A 85 11.74 17.05 -1.53
N ILE A 86 11.30 16.74 -2.76
CA ILE A 86 12.02 17.07 -3.97
C ILE A 86 11.06 17.86 -4.87
N VAL A 87 11.40 19.10 -5.16
CA VAL A 87 10.61 20.01 -6.00
C VAL A 87 11.28 20.14 -7.36
N TRP A 88 10.57 19.81 -8.42
CA TRP A 88 11.06 19.95 -9.78
C TRP A 88 10.80 21.35 -10.33
N LEU A 89 11.78 21.95 -10.98
CA LEU A 89 11.66 23.26 -11.61
C LEU A 89 12.12 23.21 -13.06
N GLY A 90 11.35 23.87 -13.93
CA GLY A 90 11.71 24.14 -15.32
C GLY A 90 12.69 25.30 -15.49
N ALA A 91 13.11 25.56 -16.70
CA ALA A 91 14.02 26.68 -17.06
C ALA A 91 13.44 28.05 -16.72
N ASP A 92 12.11 28.18 -16.68
CA ASP A 92 11.37 29.38 -16.29
C ASP A 92 11.18 29.53 -14.76
N GLY A 93 11.75 28.61 -13.98
CA GLY A 93 11.62 28.57 -12.53
C GLY A 93 10.25 28.09 -12.02
N ARG A 94 9.35 27.67 -12.91
CA ARG A 94 8.03 27.12 -12.54
C ARG A 94 8.05 25.60 -12.46
N ILE A 95 7.07 25.06 -11.73
CA ILE A 95 6.86 23.61 -11.64
C ILE A 95 6.35 23.09 -12.99
N PRO A 96 7.04 22.14 -13.65
CA PRO A 96 6.64 21.60 -14.93
C PRO A 96 5.47 20.62 -14.80
N ARG A 97 4.87 20.22 -15.93
CA ARG A 97 3.89 19.12 -15.95
C ARG A 97 4.61 17.77 -15.81
N VAL A 98 3.93 16.81 -15.17
CA VAL A 98 4.42 15.41 -15.09
C VAL A 98 4.53 14.80 -16.48
N ASP A 99 5.21 13.65 -16.59
CA ASP A 99 5.21 12.87 -17.82
C ASP A 99 3.78 12.38 -18.12
N PRO A 100 3.28 12.51 -19.36
CA PRO A 100 1.98 11.95 -19.75
C PRO A 100 1.84 10.44 -19.48
N GLU A 101 2.94 9.68 -19.49
CA GLU A 101 2.91 8.25 -19.12
C GLU A 101 2.58 8.04 -17.65
N ASP A 102 2.98 8.96 -16.77
CA ASP A 102 2.72 8.89 -15.33
C ASP A 102 1.32 9.42 -14.96
N ALA A 103 0.73 10.28 -15.81
CA ALA A 103 -0.54 10.96 -15.53
C ALA A 103 -1.81 10.10 -15.69
N GLY A 104 -1.71 8.87 -16.13
CA GLY A 104 -2.89 8.04 -16.43
C GLY A 104 -3.65 8.45 -17.70
N LYS A 105 -4.25 7.49 -18.38
CA LYS A 105 -4.89 7.68 -19.71
C LYS A 105 -6.41 7.91 -19.56
N ASP A 106 -6.84 8.87 -18.75
CA ASP A 106 -8.27 9.12 -18.53
C ASP A 106 -8.84 10.32 -19.32
N GLY A 107 -8.06 10.84 -20.29
CA GLY A 107 -8.47 11.97 -21.15
C GLY A 107 -8.42 13.34 -20.46
N ARG A 108 -7.92 13.44 -19.25
CA ARG A 108 -7.76 14.71 -18.54
C ARG A 108 -6.44 15.40 -18.88
N PRO A 109 -6.36 16.73 -18.69
CA PRO A 109 -5.09 17.42 -18.86
C PRO A 109 -3.99 16.86 -17.97
N VAL A 110 -2.79 16.71 -18.50
CA VAL A 110 -1.61 16.31 -17.72
C VAL A 110 -1.38 17.32 -16.60
N PRO A 111 -1.35 16.91 -15.33
CA PRO A 111 -1.19 17.82 -14.19
C PRO A 111 0.23 18.40 -14.11
N THR A 112 0.39 19.49 -13.36
CA THR A 112 1.71 19.93 -12.88
C THR A 112 2.26 18.92 -11.89
N ALA A 113 3.58 18.77 -11.84
CA ALA A 113 4.23 17.95 -10.85
C ALA A 113 3.98 18.51 -9.44
N GLU A 114 3.82 17.63 -8.49
CA GLU A 114 3.85 17.97 -7.06
C GLU A 114 5.20 17.58 -6.48
N PRO A 115 5.55 18.05 -5.28
CA PRO A 115 6.77 17.60 -4.60
C PRO A 115 6.77 16.10 -4.40
N GLU A 116 7.89 15.46 -4.71
CA GLU A 116 8.12 14.04 -4.41
C GLU A 116 8.45 13.86 -2.93
N HIS A 117 7.98 12.77 -2.35
CA HIS A 117 8.18 12.45 -0.94
C HIS A 117 8.92 11.12 -0.76
N PRO A 118 10.25 11.14 -0.51
CA PRO A 118 11.00 9.94 -0.14
C PRO A 118 10.37 9.23 1.06
N ARG A 119 10.33 7.90 1.02
CA ARG A 119 9.67 7.08 2.04
C ARG A 119 10.59 6.82 3.23
N ASP A 120 9.99 6.75 4.40
CA ASP A 120 10.66 6.25 5.61
C ASP A 120 10.84 4.74 5.49
N GLY A 121 12.07 4.28 5.68
CA GLY A 121 12.44 2.88 5.76
C GLY A 121 12.67 2.41 7.20
N ALA A 122 13.56 1.44 7.36
CA ALA A 122 13.91 0.89 8.67
C ALA A 122 14.57 1.92 9.59
N VAL A 123 14.35 1.75 10.89
CA VAL A 123 15.06 2.47 11.95
C VAL A 123 16.20 1.59 12.46
N ASP A 124 17.42 2.10 12.50
CA ASP A 124 18.57 1.36 13.01
C ASP A 124 18.63 1.36 14.56
N ALA A 125 19.60 0.61 15.10
CA ALA A 125 19.81 0.50 16.55
C ALA A 125 20.21 1.81 17.23
N GLN A 126 20.67 2.82 16.48
CA GLN A 126 21.04 4.15 16.95
C GLN A 126 19.89 5.16 16.80
N GLY A 127 18.72 4.73 16.30
CA GLY A 127 17.53 5.54 16.12
C GLY A 127 17.52 6.36 14.83
N TRP A 128 18.38 6.05 13.85
CA TRP A 128 18.35 6.66 12.53
C TRP A 128 17.34 5.97 11.62
N THR A 129 16.45 6.74 11.03
CA THR A 129 15.52 6.30 10.01
C THR A 129 16.15 6.51 8.64
N SER A 130 16.22 5.47 7.82
CA SER A 130 16.54 5.61 6.40
C SER A 130 15.39 6.32 5.68
N VAL A 131 15.69 7.34 4.89
CA VAL A 131 14.71 8.07 4.07
C VAL A 131 15.18 8.02 2.63
N ALA A 132 14.43 7.34 1.73
CA ALA A 132 14.88 7.10 0.37
C ALA A 132 13.74 7.03 -0.64
N GLY A 133 14.06 7.26 -1.92
CA GLY A 133 13.17 7.09 -3.05
C GLY A 133 13.89 7.26 -4.37
N VAL A 134 13.25 6.78 -5.44
CA VAL A 134 13.69 6.99 -6.83
C VAL A 134 12.52 7.63 -7.59
N PHE A 135 12.78 8.72 -8.26
CA PHE A 135 11.77 9.58 -8.86
C PHE A 135 12.06 9.87 -10.32
N HIS A 136 11.01 10.01 -11.12
CA HIS A 136 11.07 10.35 -12.52
C HIS A 136 10.95 11.87 -12.68
N ALA A 137 12.01 12.52 -13.16
CA ALA A 137 11.98 13.95 -13.40
C ALA A 137 10.99 14.29 -14.53
N PRO A 138 10.07 15.27 -14.34
CA PRO A 138 9.20 15.71 -15.41
C PRO A 138 9.99 16.10 -16.67
N PRO A 139 9.46 15.91 -17.88
CA PRO A 139 10.21 16.10 -19.14
C PRO A 139 10.84 17.49 -19.32
N LYS A 140 10.28 18.52 -18.70
CA LYS A 140 10.77 19.90 -18.76
C LYS A 140 11.52 20.35 -17.52
N ALA A 141 11.81 19.45 -16.56
CA ALA A 141 12.61 19.76 -15.40
C ALA A 141 14.08 19.97 -15.81
N VAL A 142 14.69 21.02 -15.27
CA VAL A 142 16.12 21.30 -15.40
C VAL A 142 16.82 21.40 -14.05
N LYS A 143 16.04 21.46 -12.97
CA LYS A 143 16.52 21.60 -11.61
C LYS A 143 15.62 20.85 -10.64
N ALA A 144 16.23 20.17 -9.68
CA ALA A 144 15.58 19.64 -8.48
C ALA A 144 16.00 20.47 -7.27
N VAL A 145 15.03 20.87 -6.43
CA VAL A 145 15.30 21.45 -5.11
C VAL A 145 14.97 20.38 -4.09
N VAL A 146 15.98 19.93 -3.37
CA VAL A 146 15.82 18.97 -2.26
C VAL A 146 15.69 19.75 -0.97
N GLU A 147 14.67 19.42 -0.20
CA GLU A 147 14.33 20.07 1.06
C GLU A 147 14.28 19.05 2.19
N LEU A 148 14.89 19.38 3.34
CA LEU A 148 14.93 18.56 4.55
C LEU A 148 14.22 19.32 5.67
N HIS A 149 13.01 18.90 6.02
CA HIS A 149 12.08 19.67 6.86
C HIS A 149 12.08 19.27 8.34
N LEU A 150 11.73 20.23 9.18
CA LEU A 150 11.05 20.04 10.44
C LEU A 150 9.92 21.08 10.52
N GLN A 151 8.67 20.59 10.71
CA GLN A 151 7.49 21.43 10.82
C GLN A 151 6.54 20.97 11.93
N TRP A 152 5.84 21.90 12.59
CA TRP A 152 4.75 21.62 13.55
C TRP A 152 5.13 20.66 14.69
N ALA A 153 6.30 20.82 15.25
CA ALA A 153 6.83 19.95 16.30
C ALA A 153 7.38 20.78 17.46
N PRO A 154 6.52 21.41 18.31
CA PRO A 154 6.99 22.19 19.47
C PRO A 154 7.97 21.40 20.33
N ASN A 155 9.10 22.00 20.70
CA ASN A 155 10.24 21.39 21.39
C ASN A 155 10.88 20.21 20.64
N GLY A 156 10.55 20.02 19.36
CA GLY A 156 11.07 18.95 18.53
C GLY A 156 12.43 19.29 17.92
N ARG A 157 13.20 18.25 17.62
CA ARG A 157 14.50 18.32 16.96
C ARG A 157 14.59 17.28 15.87
N ALA A 158 15.09 17.68 14.71
CA ALA A 158 15.40 16.76 13.60
C ALA A 158 16.87 16.91 13.19
N GLU A 159 17.54 15.80 13.07
CA GLU A 159 18.88 15.68 12.47
C GLU A 159 18.79 14.98 11.14
N TRP A 160 19.44 15.56 10.12
CA TRP A 160 19.59 14.99 8.80
C TRP A 160 21.06 14.74 8.50
N ARG A 161 21.39 13.54 8.06
CA ARG A 161 22.76 13.12 7.76
C ARG A 161 22.85 12.47 6.39
N GLU A 162 23.98 12.67 5.73
CA GLU A 162 24.32 12.03 4.45
C GLU A 162 23.24 12.20 3.35
N PRO A 163 22.68 13.41 3.15
CA PRO A 163 21.71 13.60 2.09
C PRO A 163 22.42 13.54 0.73
N VAL A 164 22.02 12.58 -0.08
CA VAL A 164 22.52 12.35 -1.44
C VAL A 164 21.35 12.40 -2.42
N PHE A 165 21.55 13.13 -3.51
CA PHE A 165 20.65 13.16 -4.65
C PHE A 165 21.49 13.03 -5.93
N GLU A 166 21.25 12.00 -6.70
CA GLU A 166 22.08 11.61 -7.83
C GLU A 166 21.25 10.93 -8.93
N GLU A 167 21.79 10.83 -10.14
CA GLU A 167 21.17 10.03 -11.20
C GLU A 167 20.99 8.58 -10.73
N GLY A 168 19.80 8.04 -10.99
CA GLY A 168 19.42 6.69 -10.61
C GLY A 168 18.89 5.88 -11.79
N ALA A 169 18.76 4.57 -11.60
CA ALA A 169 18.12 3.72 -12.57
C ALA A 169 16.60 3.73 -12.39
N ARG A 170 15.85 3.58 -13.48
CA ARG A 170 14.40 3.33 -13.42
C ARG A 170 14.14 2.12 -12.53
N PRO A 171 13.27 2.22 -11.52
CA PRO A 171 12.87 1.05 -10.73
C PRO A 171 12.30 -0.04 -11.64
N PRO A 172 12.60 -1.32 -11.36
CA PRO A 172 12.01 -2.40 -12.13
C PRO A 172 10.48 -2.37 -12.01
N VAL A 173 9.81 -2.68 -13.12
CA VAL A 173 8.35 -2.89 -13.11
C VAL A 173 8.06 -4.09 -12.21
N ARG A 174 7.08 -3.94 -11.32
CA ARG A 174 6.69 -4.99 -10.37
C ARG A 174 5.24 -5.39 -10.66
N THR A 175 5.09 -6.27 -11.67
CA THR A 175 3.77 -6.74 -12.11
C THR A 175 3.20 -7.78 -11.18
N ALA A 176 1.87 -7.72 -10.98
CA ALA A 176 1.07 -8.75 -10.36
C ALA A 176 -0.21 -8.97 -11.20
N ARG A 177 -0.60 -10.23 -11.38
CA ARG A 177 -1.89 -10.60 -11.99
C ARG A 177 -2.86 -11.00 -10.89
N LEU A 178 -3.84 -10.15 -10.68
CA LEU A 178 -4.84 -10.28 -9.64
C LEU A 178 -6.13 -10.85 -10.23
N ALA A 179 -6.70 -11.87 -9.59
CA ALA A 179 -7.89 -12.57 -10.07
C ALA A 179 -9.02 -12.54 -9.04
N ALA A 180 -10.23 -12.22 -9.50
CA ALA A 180 -11.48 -12.31 -8.74
C ALA A 180 -12.35 -13.43 -9.33
N VAL A 181 -12.81 -14.36 -8.49
CA VAL A 181 -13.71 -15.43 -8.86
C VAL A 181 -15.16 -15.03 -8.59
N HIS A 182 -16.04 -15.18 -9.58
CA HIS A 182 -17.47 -14.97 -9.43
C HIS A 182 -18.22 -16.30 -9.44
N TYR A 183 -18.38 -16.88 -8.25
CA TYR A 183 -19.04 -18.16 -8.08
C TYR A 183 -19.58 -18.33 -6.68
N ILE A 184 -20.83 -18.79 -6.57
CA ILE A 184 -21.42 -19.22 -5.30
C ILE A 184 -21.65 -20.74 -5.35
N PRO A 185 -21.15 -21.52 -4.35
CA PRO A 185 -21.31 -22.97 -4.36
C PRO A 185 -22.76 -23.38 -4.13
N LYS A 186 -23.08 -24.62 -4.51
CA LYS A 186 -24.44 -25.17 -4.48
C LYS A 186 -24.95 -25.47 -3.06
N GLY A 187 -24.07 -25.53 -2.07
CA GLY A 187 -24.45 -25.66 -0.66
C GLY A 187 -24.77 -27.09 -0.22
N LYS A 188 -24.27 -28.13 -0.89
CA LYS A 188 -24.53 -29.51 -0.53
C LYS A 188 -23.80 -29.93 0.75
N SER A 189 -22.50 -29.72 0.78
CA SER A 189 -21.65 -29.98 1.96
C SER A 189 -20.38 -29.12 1.91
N PRO A 190 -19.67 -28.93 3.03
CA PRO A 190 -18.39 -28.22 3.03
C PRO A 190 -17.36 -28.83 2.09
N LYS A 191 -17.32 -30.14 1.96
CA LYS A 191 -16.41 -30.83 1.03
C LYS A 191 -16.75 -30.54 -0.42
N GLU A 192 -18.00 -30.76 -0.82
CA GLU A 192 -18.45 -30.52 -2.21
C GLU A 192 -18.32 -29.06 -2.60
N ASN A 193 -18.64 -28.12 -1.68
CA ASN A 193 -18.45 -26.69 -1.92
C ASN A 193 -17.00 -26.35 -2.26
N ARG A 194 -16.01 -26.91 -1.57
CA ARG A 194 -14.58 -26.71 -1.88
C ARG A 194 -14.24 -27.23 -3.28
N GLU A 195 -14.73 -28.44 -3.61
CA GLU A 195 -14.43 -29.10 -4.88
C GLU A 195 -14.96 -28.31 -6.09
N GLU A 196 -16.06 -27.57 -5.94
CA GLU A 196 -16.63 -26.74 -7.01
C GLU A 196 -15.71 -25.59 -7.47
N PHE A 197 -14.72 -25.19 -6.66
CA PHE A 197 -13.79 -24.12 -7.03
C PHE A 197 -12.54 -24.57 -7.80
N ALA A 198 -12.24 -25.88 -7.84
CA ALA A 198 -11.04 -26.38 -8.51
C ALA A 198 -10.93 -25.96 -9.99
N PRO A 199 -11.98 -26.04 -10.83
CA PRO A 199 -11.91 -25.61 -12.22
C PRO A 199 -11.69 -24.09 -12.37
N LEU A 200 -12.13 -23.28 -11.41
CA LEU A 200 -11.95 -21.82 -11.42
C LEU A 200 -10.52 -21.42 -11.08
N LEU A 201 -9.87 -22.14 -10.14
CA LEU A 201 -8.45 -21.96 -9.86
C LEU A 201 -7.60 -22.39 -11.07
N ALA A 202 -7.94 -23.51 -11.73
CA ALA A 202 -7.27 -23.94 -12.95
C ALA A 202 -7.41 -22.88 -14.07
N GLU A 203 -8.58 -22.25 -14.21
CA GLU A 203 -8.79 -21.17 -15.18
C GLU A 203 -7.94 -19.92 -14.84
N ALA A 204 -7.90 -19.52 -13.57
CA ALA A 204 -7.02 -18.43 -13.11
C ALA A 204 -5.54 -18.72 -13.41
N ALA A 205 -5.10 -19.96 -13.19
CA ALA A 205 -3.74 -20.40 -13.49
C ALA A 205 -3.42 -20.34 -14.99
N LYS A 206 -4.32 -20.78 -15.87
CA LYS A 206 -4.18 -20.63 -17.33
C LYS A 206 -3.98 -19.16 -17.73
N ARG A 207 -4.62 -18.26 -17.02
CA ARG A 207 -4.48 -16.81 -17.21
C ARG A 207 -3.29 -16.21 -16.44
N ARG A 208 -2.45 -17.05 -15.84
CA ARG A 208 -1.22 -16.69 -15.12
C ARG A 208 -1.46 -15.73 -13.96
N ALA A 209 -2.55 -15.94 -13.21
CA ALA A 209 -2.80 -15.17 -12.00
C ALA A 209 -1.71 -15.44 -10.95
N ASP A 210 -1.30 -14.39 -10.22
CA ASP A 210 -0.42 -14.49 -9.05
C ASP A 210 -1.23 -14.63 -7.77
N LEU A 211 -2.41 -13.98 -7.72
CA LEU A 211 -3.35 -14.01 -6.61
C LEU A 211 -4.76 -14.31 -7.11
N VAL A 212 -5.44 -15.24 -6.46
CA VAL A 212 -6.85 -15.54 -6.69
C VAL A 212 -7.65 -15.32 -5.41
N VAL A 213 -8.72 -14.53 -5.50
CA VAL A 213 -9.63 -14.27 -4.38
C VAL A 213 -10.95 -14.96 -4.62
N LEU A 214 -11.39 -15.76 -3.65
CA LEU A 214 -12.68 -16.45 -3.61
C LEU A 214 -13.64 -15.73 -2.66
N GLY A 215 -14.90 -16.15 -2.64
CA GLY A 215 -15.94 -15.54 -1.83
C GLY A 215 -15.85 -15.79 -0.32
N GLU A 216 -16.84 -15.29 0.39
CA GLU A 216 -16.94 -15.41 1.84
C GLU A 216 -17.41 -16.79 2.28
N THR A 217 -16.84 -17.34 3.37
CA THR A 217 -17.21 -18.62 3.99
C THR A 217 -17.40 -19.77 2.98
N VAL A 218 -16.48 -19.88 2.02
CA VAL A 218 -16.54 -20.80 0.86
C VAL A 218 -17.05 -22.21 1.22
N PRO A 219 -16.52 -22.93 2.23
CA PRO A 219 -16.97 -24.29 2.49
C PRO A 219 -18.39 -24.37 3.02
N SER A 220 -18.86 -23.32 3.71
CA SER A 220 -20.17 -23.34 4.38
C SER A 220 -21.24 -22.52 3.66
N ALA A 221 -20.90 -21.83 2.56
CA ALA A 221 -21.87 -21.05 1.81
C ALA A 221 -23.05 -21.91 1.35
N ARG A 222 -24.28 -21.45 1.64
CA ARG A 222 -25.54 -22.16 1.38
C ARG A 222 -25.71 -23.53 2.07
N VAL A 223 -24.78 -23.98 2.90
CA VAL A 223 -24.97 -25.20 3.72
C VAL A 223 -25.96 -24.89 4.83
N ALA A 224 -27.03 -25.67 4.94
CA ALA A 224 -28.10 -25.46 5.93
C ALA A 224 -27.68 -25.95 7.33
N LYS A 225 -26.56 -25.42 7.84
CA LYS A 225 -26.01 -25.69 9.17
C LYS A 225 -25.50 -24.40 9.81
N PRO A 226 -25.62 -24.26 11.13
CA PRO A 226 -25.09 -23.09 11.82
C PRO A 226 -23.53 -23.08 11.79
N PRO A 227 -22.91 -21.89 11.89
CA PRO A 227 -21.45 -21.74 11.79
C PRO A 227 -20.65 -22.66 12.72
N HIS A 228 -21.11 -22.87 13.95
CA HIS A 228 -20.41 -23.70 14.94
C HIS A 228 -20.38 -25.21 14.58
N GLU A 229 -21.27 -25.70 13.72
CA GLU A 229 -21.24 -27.08 13.25
C GLU A 229 -20.33 -27.30 12.04
N VAL A 230 -20.06 -26.24 11.27
CA VAL A 230 -19.24 -26.29 10.05
C VAL A 230 -17.87 -25.62 10.22
N ALA A 231 -17.61 -25.00 11.37
CA ALA A 231 -16.34 -24.40 11.69
C ALA A 231 -15.25 -25.47 11.86
N GLU A 232 -14.08 -25.21 11.27
CA GLU A 232 -12.92 -26.11 11.29
C GLU A 232 -11.68 -25.41 11.82
N PRO A 233 -10.66 -26.13 12.33
CA PRO A 233 -9.40 -25.49 12.72
C PRO A 233 -8.68 -24.90 11.49
N ILE A 234 -7.82 -23.93 11.74
CA ILE A 234 -6.89 -23.40 10.75
C ILE A 234 -5.44 -23.60 11.27
N PRO A 235 -4.63 -24.47 10.65
CA PRO A 235 -4.89 -25.28 9.44
C PRO A 235 -5.94 -26.37 9.65
N GLY A 236 -6.60 -26.78 8.56
CA GLY A 236 -7.62 -27.81 8.56
C GLY A 236 -8.08 -28.18 7.12
N PRO A 237 -9.15 -28.97 6.99
CA PRO A 237 -9.54 -29.55 5.70
C PRO A 237 -9.67 -28.57 4.55
N THR A 238 -10.15 -27.35 4.79
CA THR A 238 -10.27 -26.33 3.72
C THR A 238 -8.90 -25.76 3.34
N THR A 239 -8.06 -25.42 4.30
CA THR A 239 -6.73 -24.90 4.00
C THR A 239 -5.82 -25.95 3.37
N GLU A 240 -5.97 -27.21 3.73
CA GLU A 240 -5.27 -28.34 3.09
C GLU A 240 -5.69 -28.51 1.65
N TYR A 241 -7.01 -28.56 1.37
CA TYR A 241 -7.54 -28.72 0.02
C TYR A 241 -7.10 -27.57 -0.92
N PHE A 242 -7.32 -26.32 -0.51
CA PHE A 242 -6.92 -25.18 -1.33
C PHE A 242 -5.39 -24.98 -1.35
N GLY A 243 -4.67 -25.44 -0.34
CA GLY A 243 -3.20 -25.48 -0.32
C GLY A 243 -2.66 -26.39 -1.42
N GLU A 244 -3.21 -27.60 -1.59
CA GLU A 244 -2.82 -28.51 -2.69
C GLU A 244 -3.15 -27.91 -4.06
N LEU A 245 -4.28 -27.23 -4.22
CA LEU A 245 -4.60 -26.52 -5.47
C LEU A 245 -3.66 -25.32 -5.71
N ALA A 246 -3.37 -24.54 -4.67
CA ALA A 246 -2.42 -23.43 -4.73
C ALA A 246 -1.04 -23.90 -5.20
N LYS A 247 -0.54 -24.99 -4.62
CA LYS A 247 0.72 -25.64 -5.01
C LYS A 247 0.70 -26.21 -6.42
N THR A 248 -0.37 -26.92 -6.78
CA THR A 248 -0.52 -27.52 -8.11
C THR A 248 -0.49 -26.47 -9.23
N HIS A 249 -1.05 -25.30 -8.96
CA HIS A 249 -1.20 -24.23 -9.93
C HIS A 249 -0.19 -23.07 -9.76
N GLY A 250 0.62 -23.08 -8.72
CA GLY A 250 1.58 -22.00 -8.44
C GLY A 250 0.93 -20.66 -8.07
N LEU A 251 -0.23 -20.68 -7.39
CA LEU A 251 -1.07 -19.52 -7.09
C LEU A 251 -0.99 -19.13 -5.62
N HIS A 252 -1.12 -17.82 -5.33
CA HIS A 252 -1.62 -17.40 -4.02
C HIS A 252 -3.15 -17.48 -4.04
N VAL A 253 -3.75 -18.02 -2.98
CA VAL A 253 -5.21 -18.18 -2.89
C VAL A 253 -5.71 -17.53 -1.60
N VAL A 254 -6.73 -16.66 -1.72
CA VAL A 254 -7.45 -16.07 -0.60
C VAL A 254 -8.90 -16.55 -0.62
N LEU A 255 -9.37 -17.01 0.52
CA LEU A 255 -10.76 -17.36 0.77
C LEU A 255 -11.12 -17.11 2.21
N SER A 256 -12.42 -17.09 2.56
CA SER A 256 -12.81 -17.13 3.96
C SER A 256 -13.58 -18.40 4.32
N LEU A 257 -13.53 -18.73 5.61
CA LEU A 257 -14.18 -19.89 6.22
C LEU A 257 -14.52 -19.58 7.68
N TYR A 258 -15.39 -20.39 8.31
CA TYR A 258 -15.56 -20.36 9.76
C TYR A 258 -14.44 -21.14 10.44
N GLU A 259 -13.61 -20.41 11.22
CA GLU A 259 -12.54 -20.98 12.02
C GLU A 259 -13.07 -21.40 13.39
N ARG A 260 -12.69 -22.59 13.86
CA ARG A 260 -12.83 -23.02 15.26
C ARG A 260 -11.51 -22.88 16.00
N ASP A 261 -11.53 -22.12 17.07
CA ASP A 261 -10.41 -21.98 18.00
C ASP A 261 -10.92 -22.23 19.41
N ALA A 262 -10.71 -23.44 19.93
CA ALA A 262 -11.30 -23.94 21.16
C ALA A 262 -12.84 -23.79 21.17
N HIS A 263 -13.40 -22.98 22.06
CA HIS A 263 -14.84 -22.70 22.15
C HIS A 263 -15.29 -21.55 21.24
N LEU A 264 -14.36 -20.82 20.62
CA LEU A 264 -14.65 -19.67 19.79
C LEU A 264 -14.83 -20.07 18.32
N VAL A 265 -15.69 -19.34 17.64
CA VAL A 265 -15.88 -19.42 16.19
C VAL A 265 -15.66 -18.04 15.59
N TYR A 266 -14.83 -17.97 14.54
CA TYR A 266 -14.53 -16.74 13.81
C TYR A 266 -14.91 -16.89 12.33
N ASN A 267 -15.32 -15.80 11.69
CA ASN A 267 -15.26 -15.69 10.25
C ASN A 267 -13.83 -15.24 9.89
N ALA A 268 -13.05 -16.10 9.27
CA ALA A 268 -11.64 -15.85 9.02
C ALA A 268 -11.29 -15.95 7.53
N ALA A 269 -10.49 -15.01 7.02
CA ALA A 269 -9.85 -15.14 5.72
C ALA A 269 -8.44 -15.72 5.89
N VAL A 270 -8.03 -16.56 4.93
CA VAL A 270 -6.70 -17.17 4.87
C VAL A 270 -6.00 -16.79 3.57
N LEU A 271 -4.68 -16.64 3.64
CA LEU A 271 -3.81 -16.52 2.47
C LEU A 271 -2.93 -17.76 2.39
N LEU A 272 -3.05 -18.49 1.30
CA LEU A 272 -2.24 -19.67 0.98
C LEU A 272 -1.19 -19.26 -0.07
N GLY A 273 0.03 -19.74 0.08
CA GLY A 273 1.12 -19.49 -0.84
C GLY A 273 1.19 -20.49 -2.01
N PRO A 274 2.01 -20.19 -3.03
CA PRO A 274 2.17 -21.06 -4.21
C PRO A 274 2.92 -22.37 -3.90
N ASP A 275 3.43 -22.52 -2.69
CA ASP A 275 3.99 -23.78 -2.15
C ASP A 275 2.95 -24.61 -1.37
N GLY A 276 1.71 -24.12 -1.29
CA GLY A 276 0.60 -24.72 -0.57
C GLY A 276 0.53 -24.40 0.92
N ARG A 277 1.49 -23.64 1.45
CA ARG A 277 1.50 -23.31 2.87
C ARG A 277 0.54 -22.18 3.20
N LEU A 278 0.00 -22.22 4.41
CA LEU A 278 -0.70 -21.10 5.01
C LEU A 278 0.32 -19.99 5.33
N LEU A 279 0.26 -18.87 4.61
CA LEU A 279 1.09 -17.68 4.87
C LEU A 279 0.55 -16.88 6.06
N GLY A 280 -0.78 -16.91 6.25
CA GLY A 280 -1.41 -16.31 7.40
C GLY A 280 -2.94 -16.25 7.32
N LYS A 281 -3.52 -15.69 8.37
CA LYS A 281 -4.98 -15.53 8.50
C LYS A 281 -5.35 -14.19 9.09
N TYR A 282 -6.55 -13.73 8.77
CA TYR A 282 -7.22 -12.56 9.31
C TYR A 282 -8.58 -12.99 9.88
N ARG A 283 -8.92 -12.61 11.09
CA ARG A 283 -10.24 -12.79 11.69
C ARG A 283 -11.07 -11.52 11.51
N LYS A 284 -12.24 -11.63 10.91
CA LYS A 284 -13.16 -10.51 10.64
C LYS A 284 -13.38 -9.66 11.90
N VAL A 285 -13.12 -8.36 11.79
CA VAL A 285 -13.19 -7.43 12.94
C VAL A 285 -14.59 -6.86 13.09
N CYS A 286 -15.24 -6.49 12.00
CA CYS A 286 -16.58 -5.90 12.00
C CYS A 286 -17.62 -6.99 11.70
N LEU A 287 -18.46 -7.30 12.67
CA LEU A 287 -19.47 -8.34 12.54
C LEU A 287 -20.86 -7.75 12.31
N PRO A 288 -21.60 -8.17 11.26
CA PRO A 288 -23.00 -7.84 11.14
C PRO A 288 -23.82 -8.56 12.23
N HIS A 289 -24.98 -8.00 12.57
CA HIS A 289 -25.87 -8.50 13.60
C HIS A 289 -26.12 -10.02 13.51
N GLY A 290 -26.41 -10.52 12.32
CA GLY A 290 -26.67 -11.95 12.13
C GLY A 290 -25.48 -12.89 12.39
N GLU A 291 -24.23 -12.41 12.38
CA GLU A 291 -23.06 -13.17 12.82
C GLU A 291 -22.92 -13.14 14.34
N VAL A 292 -23.18 -11.98 14.98
CA VAL A 292 -23.17 -11.83 16.43
C VAL A 292 -24.20 -12.76 17.10
N GLU A 293 -25.43 -12.79 16.57
CA GLU A 293 -26.49 -13.69 17.06
C GLU A 293 -26.13 -15.19 16.95
N LYS A 294 -25.27 -15.55 16.00
CA LYS A 294 -24.78 -16.91 15.81
C LYS A 294 -23.53 -17.22 16.65
N GLY A 295 -23.11 -16.31 17.53
CA GLY A 295 -21.99 -16.48 18.43
C GLY A 295 -20.62 -16.41 17.75
N ILE A 296 -20.51 -15.70 16.61
CA ILE A 296 -19.22 -15.42 15.96
C ILE A 296 -18.47 -14.38 16.80
N ALA A 297 -17.18 -14.66 17.07
CA ALA A 297 -16.31 -13.76 17.81
C ALA A 297 -15.60 -12.79 16.83
N PRO A 298 -15.40 -11.50 17.22
CA PRO A 298 -14.65 -10.55 16.40
C PRO A 298 -13.14 -10.79 16.49
N GLY A 299 -12.43 -10.53 15.38
CA GLY A 299 -10.99 -10.36 15.37
C GLY A 299 -10.57 -9.02 15.97
N LYS A 300 -9.27 -8.78 16.07
CA LYS A 300 -8.70 -7.55 16.66
C LYS A 300 -7.44 -7.04 15.94
N ASP A 301 -6.91 -7.81 14.99
CA ASP A 301 -5.65 -7.55 14.33
C ASP A 301 -5.85 -7.28 12.84
N PHE A 302 -4.94 -6.50 12.25
CA PHE A 302 -4.93 -6.13 10.83
C PHE A 302 -3.61 -6.57 10.18
N PRO A 303 -3.37 -7.88 10.01
CA PRO A 303 -2.13 -8.39 9.47
C PRO A 303 -1.99 -8.06 7.97
N VAL A 304 -0.76 -7.78 7.56
CA VAL A 304 -0.35 -7.64 6.17
C VAL A 304 0.75 -8.65 5.91
N PHE A 305 0.63 -9.38 4.81
CA PHE A 305 1.48 -10.51 4.49
C PHE A 305 2.40 -10.19 3.31
N ASP A 306 3.67 -10.55 3.43
CA ASP A 306 4.62 -10.47 2.32
C ASP A 306 4.38 -11.63 1.35
N THR A 307 4.31 -11.30 0.06
CA THR A 307 4.25 -12.27 -1.04
C THR A 307 5.36 -12.00 -2.04
N ALA A 308 5.57 -12.90 -3.00
CA ALA A 308 6.59 -12.72 -4.03
C ALA A 308 6.35 -11.48 -4.91
N PHE A 309 5.09 -11.05 -5.07
CA PHE A 309 4.74 -9.89 -5.90
C PHE A 309 4.53 -8.59 -5.09
N GLY A 310 4.21 -8.67 -3.78
CA GLY A 310 3.94 -7.48 -2.97
C GLY A 310 3.26 -7.81 -1.63
N LYS A 311 2.79 -6.78 -0.95
CA LYS A 311 2.15 -6.89 0.36
C LYS A 311 0.64 -6.99 0.25
N VAL A 312 0.06 -8.06 0.81
CA VAL A 312 -1.37 -8.36 0.75
C VAL A 312 -2.01 -8.20 2.13
N GLY A 313 -3.03 -7.34 2.23
CA GLY A 313 -3.94 -7.24 3.37
C GLY A 313 -5.22 -8.04 3.11
N LEU A 314 -5.84 -8.54 4.16
CA LEU A 314 -7.11 -9.29 4.09
C LEU A 314 -8.20 -8.55 4.85
N MET A 315 -9.41 -8.48 4.28
CA MET A 315 -10.63 -8.09 4.98
C MET A 315 -11.80 -8.97 4.52
N VAL A 316 -12.90 -9.01 5.27
CA VAL A 316 -14.03 -9.90 4.97
C VAL A 316 -15.35 -9.11 4.99
N CYS A 317 -16.09 -9.17 3.91
CA CYS A 317 -17.48 -8.74 3.76
C CYS A 317 -17.80 -7.42 4.50
N TYR A 318 -18.45 -7.50 5.66
CA TYR A 318 -18.94 -6.35 6.42
C TYR A 318 -17.84 -5.39 6.87
N ASP A 319 -16.59 -5.82 6.93
CA ASP A 319 -15.43 -4.92 7.16
C ASP A 319 -15.39 -3.77 6.15
N GLY A 320 -15.84 -4.00 4.93
CA GLY A 320 -15.87 -2.98 3.88
C GLY A 320 -16.82 -1.81 4.13
N PHE A 321 -17.77 -1.92 5.07
CA PHE A 321 -18.63 -0.82 5.47
C PHE A 321 -17.91 0.19 6.37
N PHE A 322 -16.77 -0.19 6.95
CA PHE A 322 -15.98 0.60 7.88
C PHE A 322 -14.66 1.02 7.25
N PRO A 323 -14.38 2.33 7.11
CA PRO A 323 -13.14 2.79 6.47
C PRO A 323 -11.89 2.40 7.26
N GLU A 324 -12.01 2.15 8.56
CA GLU A 324 -10.90 1.85 9.47
C GLU A 324 -10.16 0.58 9.08
N VAL A 325 -10.86 -0.48 8.65
CA VAL A 325 -10.23 -1.76 8.33
C VAL A 325 -9.27 -1.63 7.15
N ALA A 326 -9.77 -1.14 6.01
CA ALA A 326 -8.95 -0.93 4.83
C ALA A 326 -7.83 0.10 5.10
N ARG A 327 -8.12 1.14 5.90
CA ARG A 327 -7.14 2.15 6.30
C ARG A 327 -6.01 1.57 7.13
N GLU A 328 -6.31 0.73 8.10
CA GLU A 328 -5.27 0.07 8.92
C GLU A 328 -4.40 -0.88 8.09
N LEU A 329 -4.98 -1.64 7.18
CA LEU A 329 -4.21 -2.48 6.26
C LEU A 329 -3.27 -1.64 5.38
N ALA A 330 -3.76 -0.56 4.79
CA ALA A 330 -2.95 0.36 3.99
C ALA A 330 -1.85 1.04 4.83
N ASN A 331 -2.15 1.46 6.06
CA ASN A 331 -1.18 2.05 6.98
C ASN A 331 -0.04 1.09 7.33
N ARG A 332 -0.30 -0.21 7.33
CA ARG A 332 0.68 -1.28 7.54
C ARG A 332 1.39 -1.73 6.26
N GLY A 333 1.11 -1.05 5.15
CA GLY A 333 1.81 -1.19 3.89
C GLY A 333 1.17 -2.16 2.90
N ALA A 334 -0.10 -2.54 3.06
CA ALA A 334 -0.79 -3.31 2.05
C ALA A 334 -0.80 -2.57 0.71
N GLU A 335 -0.41 -3.23 -0.35
CA GLU A 335 -0.45 -2.75 -1.74
C GLU A 335 -1.67 -3.32 -2.47
N VAL A 336 -2.08 -4.51 -2.03
CA VAL A 336 -3.29 -5.21 -2.49
C VAL A 336 -4.13 -5.57 -1.28
N ILE A 337 -5.43 -5.30 -1.32
CA ILE A 337 -6.40 -5.81 -0.34
C ILE A 337 -7.24 -6.89 -1.02
N ALA A 338 -7.18 -8.11 -0.51
CA ALA A 338 -8.02 -9.23 -0.92
C ALA A 338 -9.27 -9.28 -0.04
N TRP A 339 -10.44 -9.32 -0.66
CA TRP A 339 -11.71 -9.14 0.00
C TRP A 339 -12.76 -10.19 -0.39
N PRO A 340 -12.79 -11.34 0.30
CA PRO A 340 -13.91 -12.27 0.27
C PRO A 340 -15.20 -11.62 0.78
N VAL A 341 -16.28 -11.64 -0.01
CA VAL A 341 -17.51 -10.90 0.28
C VAL A 341 -18.72 -11.78 0.01
N TRP A 342 -19.77 -11.66 0.83
CA TRP A 342 -21.10 -12.10 0.43
C TRP A 342 -21.74 -11.06 -0.49
N GLY A 343 -21.86 -9.81 -0.01
CA GLY A 343 -22.32 -8.64 -0.74
C GLY A 343 -21.96 -7.36 -0.02
N CYS A 344 -21.77 -6.27 -0.77
CA CYS A 344 -21.48 -4.94 -0.24
C CYS A 344 -21.98 -3.86 -1.22
N ASP A 345 -22.10 -2.63 -0.73
CA ASP A 345 -22.41 -1.47 -1.56
C ASP A 345 -21.26 -1.23 -2.58
N PRO A 346 -21.58 -1.07 -3.87
CA PRO A 346 -20.57 -0.86 -4.93
C PRO A 346 -19.71 0.37 -4.69
N LEU A 347 -20.28 1.45 -4.16
CA LEU A 347 -19.58 2.69 -3.89
C LEU A 347 -18.51 2.51 -2.82
N LEU A 348 -18.77 1.65 -1.80
CA LEU A 348 -17.82 1.40 -0.73
C LEU A 348 -16.59 0.63 -1.24
N ALA A 349 -16.76 -0.33 -2.17
CA ALA A 349 -15.64 -1.01 -2.80
C ALA A 349 -14.70 -0.04 -3.50
N GLN A 350 -15.27 0.87 -4.30
CA GLN A 350 -14.54 1.93 -4.98
C GLN A 350 -13.84 2.87 -3.99
N ALA A 351 -14.56 3.28 -2.93
CA ALA A 351 -14.02 4.16 -1.89
C ALA A 351 -12.81 3.53 -1.17
N ARG A 352 -12.90 2.24 -0.76
CA ARG A 352 -11.81 1.55 -0.06
C ARG A 352 -10.53 1.49 -0.89
N ALA A 353 -10.63 1.25 -2.20
CA ALA A 353 -9.47 1.30 -3.09
C ALA A 353 -8.95 2.74 -3.26
N ALA A 354 -9.85 3.69 -3.53
CA ALA A 354 -9.49 5.07 -3.87
C ALA A 354 -8.89 5.85 -2.69
N GLU A 355 -9.50 5.79 -1.52
CA GLU A 355 -9.04 6.54 -0.34
C GLU A 355 -7.74 6.01 0.27
N ASN A 356 -7.43 4.72 0.03
CA ASN A 356 -6.24 4.06 0.55
C ASN A 356 -5.13 3.93 -0.51
N ARG A 357 -5.42 4.23 -1.77
CA ARG A 357 -4.48 4.11 -2.90
C ARG A 357 -3.89 2.72 -3.05
N VAL A 358 -4.73 1.71 -2.89
CA VAL A 358 -4.38 0.29 -3.02
C VAL A 358 -5.15 -0.35 -4.17
N HIS A 359 -4.61 -1.45 -4.70
CA HIS A 359 -5.43 -2.35 -5.50
C HIS A 359 -6.36 -3.14 -4.58
N LEU A 360 -7.59 -3.38 -5.02
CA LEU A 360 -8.55 -4.16 -4.24
C LEU A 360 -9.12 -5.26 -5.13
N VAL A 361 -9.17 -6.49 -4.61
CA VAL A 361 -9.76 -7.64 -5.30
C VAL A 361 -10.94 -8.13 -4.48
N SER A 362 -12.14 -7.97 -5.03
CA SER A 362 -13.37 -8.47 -4.41
C SER A 362 -13.87 -9.73 -5.10
N SER A 363 -14.35 -10.70 -4.33
CA SER A 363 -15.09 -11.85 -4.83
C SER A 363 -16.41 -11.95 -4.07
N THR A 364 -17.54 -11.77 -4.76
CA THR A 364 -18.88 -11.67 -4.16
C THR A 364 -19.79 -12.82 -4.62
N PHE A 365 -20.79 -13.12 -3.78
CA PHE A 365 -21.89 -14.06 -4.07
C PHE A 365 -23.16 -13.37 -4.57
N MET A 366 -23.09 -12.10 -4.92
CA MET A 366 -24.21 -11.35 -5.47
C MET A 366 -24.20 -11.40 -6.99
N ASP A 367 -25.40 -11.47 -7.60
CA ASP A 367 -25.54 -11.43 -9.06
C ASP A 367 -25.03 -10.09 -9.60
N ALA A 368 -24.22 -10.13 -10.66
CA ALA A 368 -23.69 -8.92 -11.31
C ALA A 368 -24.78 -7.98 -11.86
N LYS A 369 -26.01 -8.47 -12.05
CA LYS A 369 -27.17 -7.66 -12.48
C LYS A 369 -27.90 -6.98 -11.32
N ALA A 370 -27.61 -7.38 -10.08
CA ALA A 370 -28.13 -6.72 -8.91
C ALA A 370 -27.35 -5.41 -8.66
N ASP A 371 -27.98 -4.45 -7.96
CA ASP A 371 -27.31 -3.21 -7.55
C ASP A 371 -26.41 -3.45 -6.33
N TRP A 372 -25.46 -4.38 -6.49
CA TRP A 372 -24.48 -4.77 -5.48
C TRP A 372 -23.08 -4.75 -6.07
N MET A 373 -22.10 -4.82 -5.18
CA MET A 373 -20.69 -4.91 -5.56
C MET A 373 -20.42 -6.15 -6.42
N VAL A 374 -19.66 -5.97 -7.50
CA VAL A 374 -19.26 -7.04 -8.40
C VAL A 374 -17.97 -7.73 -7.96
N SER A 375 -17.74 -8.97 -8.43
CA SER A 375 -16.44 -9.62 -8.36
C SER A 375 -15.49 -8.95 -9.34
N ALA A 376 -14.51 -8.21 -8.83
CA ALA A 376 -13.67 -7.36 -9.67
C ALA A 376 -12.29 -7.10 -9.05
N VAL A 377 -11.38 -6.64 -9.92
CA VAL A 377 -10.12 -6.01 -9.53
C VAL A 377 -10.26 -4.50 -9.68
N PHE A 378 -10.05 -3.76 -8.60
CA PHE A 378 -10.10 -2.30 -8.59
C PHE A 378 -8.68 -1.72 -8.55
N ASN A 379 -8.47 -0.64 -9.29
CA ASN A 379 -7.22 0.11 -9.25
C ASN A 379 -7.21 1.14 -8.09
N PRO A 380 -6.07 1.79 -7.81
CA PRO A 380 -5.96 2.83 -6.76
C PRO A 380 -6.81 4.10 -6.98
N ALA A 381 -7.50 4.21 -8.12
CA ALA A 381 -8.52 5.25 -8.36
C ALA A 381 -9.93 4.80 -7.96
N GLY A 382 -10.10 3.57 -7.48
CA GLY A 382 -11.41 2.98 -7.18
C GLY A 382 -12.17 2.50 -8.41
N ARG A 383 -11.55 2.42 -9.59
CA ARG A 383 -12.20 1.95 -10.80
C ARG A 383 -12.00 0.44 -10.98
N PRO A 384 -13.04 -0.33 -11.31
CA PRO A 384 -12.87 -1.70 -11.73
C PRO A 384 -12.09 -1.73 -13.05
N ILE A 385 -11.01 -2.53 -13.09
CA ILE A 385 -10.16 -2.72 -14.28
C ILE A 385 -10.32 -4.12 -14.88
N ALA A 386 -10.93 -5.03 -14.13
CA ALA A 386 -11.46 -6.31 -14.62
C ALA A 386 -12.65 -6.71 -13.75
N SER A 387 -13.74 -7.17 -14.35
CA SER A 387 -14.95 -7.63 -13.67
C SER A 387 -15.40 -8.99 -14.21
N ALA A 388 -15.94 -9.83 -13.33
CA ALA A 388 -16.56 -11.08 -13.67
C ALA A 388 -18.09 -10.89 -13.65
N ASP A 389 -18.74 -10.96 -14.82
CA ASP A 389 -20.14 -10.58 -15.02
C ASP A 389 -21.09 -11.79 -15.04
N ALA A 390 -20.55 -12.99 -15.10
CA ALA A 390 -21.32 -14.23 -15.16
C ALA A 390 -20.85 -15.23 -14.11
N TRP A 391 -21.80 -16.03 -13.61
CA TRP A 391 -21.50 -17.12 -12.69
C TRP A 391 -20.51 -18.13 -13.30
N GLY A 392 -19.54 -18.56 -12.51
CA GLY A 392 -18.50 -19.50 -12.92
C GLY A 392 -17.39 -18.86 -13.75
N THR A 393 -17.20 -17.55 -13.67
CA THR A 393 -16.13 -16.83 -14.39
C THR A 393 -15.06 -16.25 -13.46
N VAL A 394 -13.93 -15.93 -14.06
CA VAL A 394 -12.77 -15.36 -13.38
C VAL A 394 -12.36 -14.08 -14.08
N ALA A 395 -12.36 -12.96 -13.39
CA ALA A 395 -11.77 -11.70 -13.87
C ALA A 395 -10.28 -11.66 -13.54
N VAL A 396 -9.42 -11.26 -14.46
CA VAL A 396 -7.98 -11.12 -14.23
C VAL A 396 -7.48 -9.78 -14.76
N ALA A 397 -6.76 -9.03 -13.94
CA ALA A 397 -6.06 -7.82 -14.35
C ALA A 397 -4.57 -7.92 -14.02
N GLU A 398 -3.73 -7.47 -14.95
CA GLU A 398 -2.32 -7.21 -14.69
C GLU A 398 -2.15 -5.78 -14.18
N VAL A 399 -1.41 -5.62 -13.09
CA VAL A 399 -1.14 -4.33 -12.45
C VAL A 399 0.35 -4.14 -12.22
N ASP A 400 0.82 -2.91 -12.25
CA ASP A 400 2.18 -2.53 -11.83
C ASP A 400 2.10 -1.90 -10.44
N LEU A 401 2.64 -2.59 -9.43
CA LEU A 401 2.63 -2.15 -8.05
C LEU A 401 3.63 -1.02 -7.76
N ASN A 402 4.59 -0.78 -8.67
CA ASN A 402 5.54 0.33 -8.55
C ASN A 402 5.06 1.60 -9.25
N ARG A 403 3.98 1.51 -10.04
CA ARG A 403 3.49 2.67 -10.76
C ARG A 403 2.88 3.69 -9.80
N PRO A 404 3.42 4.91 -9.72
CA PRO A 404 2.81 5.96 -8.92
C PRO A 404 1.41 6.28 -9.45
N PHE A 405 0.47 6.49 -8.55
CA PHE A 405 -0.87 6.93 -8.91
C PHE A 405 -0.97 8.45 -8.78
N VAL A 406 -0.72 9.16 -9.86
CA VAL A 406 -0.92 10.62 -9.91
C VAL A 406 -2.40 10.91 -10.10
N GLY A 407 -3.01 11.46 -9.07
CA GLY A 407 -4.44 11.79 -9.07
C GLY A 407 -4.82 12.91 -10.05
N PRO A 408 -6.11 13.00 -10.44
CA PRO A 408 -6.56 13.97 -11.44
C PRO A 408 -6.55 15.44 -10.96
N TYR A 409 -6.22 15.69 -9.70
CA TYR A 409 -6.38 17.00 -9.05
C TYR A 409 -5.05 17.68 -8.69
N ASN A 410 -3.96 17.39 -9.37
CA ASN A 410 -2.63 17.94 -9.07
C ASN A 410 -2.17 17.71 -7.61
N LEU A 411 -2.41 16.53 -7.08
CA LEU A 411 -1.97 16.16 -5.72
C LEU A 411 -0.79 15.19 -5.72
N GLY A 412 -0.10 15.05 -6.86
CA GLY A 412 1.06 14.17 -7.01
C GLY A 412 0.75 12.69 -6.81
N ASP A 413 1.75 11.91 -6.42
CA ASP A 413 1.55 10.52 -5.98
C ASP A 413 0.84 10.49 -4.61
N PHE A 414 -0.49 10.41 -4.66
CA PHE A 414 -1.31 10.41 -3.47
C PHE A 414 -1.08 9.18 -2.58
N GLY A 415 -0.56 8.09 -3.13
CA GLY A 415 -0.11 6.93 -2.36
C GLY A 415 1.07 7.25 -1.43
N ALA A 416 1.99 8.11 -1.88
CA ALA A 416 3.06 8.62 -1.02
C ALA A 416 2.58 9.71 -0.06
N MET A 417 1.56 10.49 -0.45
CA MET A 417 1.02 11.60 0.35
C MET A 417 0.16 11.16 1.53
N VAL A 418 -0.70 10.14 1.35
CA VAL A 418 -1.64 9.67 2.39
C VAL A 418 -0.94 9.32 3.71
N PRO A 419 0.16 8.55 3.75
CA PRO A 419 0.86 8.25 5.00
C PRO A 419 1.37 9.49 5.74
N ARG A 420 1.71 10.56 5.00
CA ARG A 420 2.28 11.80 5.56
C ARG A 420 1.21 12.77 6.03
N HIS A 421 0.17 12.96 5.21
CA HIS A 421 -0.86 13.97 5.43
C HIS A 421 -2.04 13.48 6.28
N ARG A 422 -2.17 12.18 6.50
CA ARG A 422 -3.22 11.67 7.39
C ARG A 422 -3.13 12.33 8.77
N PRO A 423 -4.28 12.66 9.38
CA PRO A 423 -4.30 13.20 10.73
C PRO A 423 -3.47 12.35 11.71
N PRO A 424 -2.93 12.95 12.78
CA PRO A 424 -2.37 12.20 13.89
C PRO A 424 -3.40 11.19 14.35
N GLY A 425 -3.13 9.90 14.14
CA GLY A 425 -4.03 8.83 14.52
C GLY A 425 -4.07 8.66 16.02
N ARG A 426 -5.22 8.24 16.50
CA ARG A 426 -5.38 7.72 17.86
C ARG A 426 -4.75 6.34 17.94
#